data_971b16a9794059ce14281bce8931d50c
#
_entry.id   971b16a9794059ce14281bce8931d50c
#
_cell.length_a   1.000
_cell.length_b   1.000
_cell.length_c   1.000
_cell.angle_alpha   90.00
_cell.angle_beta   90.00
_cell.angle_gamma   90.00
#
_symmetry.space_group_name_H-M   'P 1'
#
loop_
_entity.id
_entity.type
_entity.pdbx_description
1 polymer ?
#
loop_
_entity_poly.entity_id
_entity_poly.type
_entity_poly.pdbx_seq_one_letter_code
_entity_poly.pdbx_strand_id
1 'polypeptide(L)'
;MKKFIYLAFAVLALLVSSCSKDDNEGSTSLDGDWYIYVGINNNRNGGRSWFAPNQCSQKSVWRISGNRIHYDWYDDRDGTCKLKSTYYEYTANNGVFDMIVAADSPSDRGKRTSINYRMIGKELILSWKGGSYGDETQVLHKKGVDYGYLDPLVGYWRLTKASVGSTTVFVKPNECLYGSVVASVLGLTIYLNYPENGRCVKTRTNFTWKKEGGTYSGVSESGEHVTFDMNFENNNQTLIYRENTQNGLMTLYFNKVR
;
A
#
# COMPACT_ATOMS: atom_id res chain seq x y z
N MET A 1 62.57 19.37 -0.18
CA MET A 1 61.51 18.39 0.09
C MET A 1 60.22 18.93 0.73
N LYS A 2 59.95 20.27 0.69
CA LYS A 2 58.74 20.87 1.28
C LYS A 2 57.67 21.29 0.26
N LYS A 3 57.93 21.16 -1.04
CA LYS A 3 56.97 21.60 -2.11
C LYS A 3 56.05 20.49 -2.66
N PHE A 4 56.30 19.22 -2.35
CA PHE A 4 55.46 18.10 -2.80
C PHE A 4 54.25 17.78 -1.89
N ILE A 5 54.27 18.28 -0.65
CA ILE A 5 53.20 17.99 0.31
C ILE A 5 51.96 18.83 0.04
N TYR A 6 52.11 20.02 -0.52
CA TYR A 6 50.94 20.89 -0.82
C TYR A 6 50.17 20.45 -2.07
N LEU A 7 50.77 19.72 -2.99
CA LEU A 7 50.09 19.22 -4.17
C LEU A 7 49.19 18.00 -3.83
N ALA A 8 49.55 17.21 -2.84
CA ALA A 8 48.76 16.05 -2.41
C ALA A 8 47.46 16.46 -1.66
N PHE A 9 47.50 17.60 -0.93
CA PHE A 9 46.33 18.10 -0.25
C PHE A 9 45.32 18.81 -1.19
N ALA A 10 45.78 19.40 -2.28
CA ALA A 10 44.91 20.04 -3.27
C ALA A 10 44.16 18.99 -4.13
N VAL A 11 44.72 17.80 -4.34
CA VAL A 11 44.05 16.72 -5.09
C VAL A 11 43.04 15.98 -4.19
N LEU A 12 43.27 15.90 -2.87
CA LEU A 12 42.34 15.27 -1.93
C LEU A 12 41.10 16.14 -1.70
N ALA A 13 41.22 17.47 -1.79
CA ALA A 13 40.09 18.40 -1.64
C ALA A 13 39.14 18.41 -2.85
N LEU A 14 39.58 17.92 -4.01
CA LEU A 14 38.76 17.81 -5.22
C LEU A 14 38.00 16.47 -5.34
N LEU A 15 38.30 15.49 -4.48
CA LEU A 15 37.62 14.20 -4.47
C LEU A 15 36.43 14.11 -3.49
N VAL A 16 36.28 15.11 -2.61
CA VAL A 16 35.10 15.18 -1.71
C VAL A 16 33.97 16.06 -2.21
N SER A 17 34.10 16.70 -3.39
CA SER A 17 33.04 17.52 -3.99
C SER A 17 32.25 16.82 -5.11
N SER A 18 32.41 15.50 -5.28
CA SER A 18 31.68 14.74 -6.31
C SER A 18 30.80 13.62 -5.71
N CYS A 19 30.31 13.81 -4.49
CA CYS A 19 29.26 12.95 -3.93
C CYS A 19 28.22 13.81 -3.29
N SER A 20 27.32 14.32 -4.10
CA SER A 20 25.87 14.47 -3.89
C SER A 20 25.29 15.18 -5.11
N LYS A 21 25.20 14.49 -6.22
CA LYS A 21 23.96 14.60 -6.96
C LYS A 21 22.99 13.69 -6.20
N ASP A 22 22.45 14.20 -5.13
CA ASP A 22 21.07 13.91 -4.81
C ASP A 22 20.31 14.23 -6.09
N ASP A 23 19.88 13.18 -6.78
CA ASP A 23 18.82 13.30 -7.72
C ASP A 23 17.67 13.95 -6.95
N ASN A 24 17.54 15.26 -7.12
CA ASN A 24 16.35 16.00 -6.83
C ASN A 24 15.27 15.43 -7.78
N GLU A 25 14.84 14.20 -7.55
CA GLU A 25 13.48 13.80 -7.88
C GLU A 25 12.61 14.78 -7.11
N GLY A 26 12.06 15.73 -7.85
CA GLY A 26 11.45 16.94 -7.35
C GLY A 26 10.62 16.63 -6.13
N SER A 27 10.94 17.26 -5.00
CA SER A 27 10.20 17.17 -3.75
C SER A 27 8.72 17.22 -4.08
N THR A 28 8.06 16.06 -4.05
CA THR A 28 6.64 16.00 -4.39
C THR A 28 5.94 16.78 -3.31
N SER A 29 5.53 18.02 -3.62
CA SER A 29 4.81 18.87 -2.69
C SER A 29 3.70 18.08 -2.05
N LEU A 30 3.55 18.16 -0.74
CA LEU A 30 2.44 17.56 0.01
C LEU A 30 1.09 18.16 -0.42
N ASP A 31 1.09 19.42 -0.92
CA ASP A 31 -0.13 20.06 -1.38
C ASP A 31 -0.81 19.28 -2.52
N GLY A 32 -2.10 19.14 -2.42
CA GLY A 32 -2.96 18.50 -3.42
C GLY A 32 -3.98 17.53 -2.83
N ASP A 33 -4.69 16.86 -3.72
CA ASP A 33 -5.72 15.87 -3.39
C ASP A 33 -5.12 14.47 -3.39
N TRP A 34 -5.16 13.80 -2.24
CA TRP A 34 -4.61 12.48 -2.02
C TRP A 34 -5.71 11.47 -1.71
N TYR A 35 -5.82 10.43 -2.53
CA TYR A 35 -6.84 9.39 -2.42
C TYR A 35 -6.26 8.11 -1.85
N ILE A 36 -7.03 7.42 -1.01
CA ILE A 36 -6.61 6.14 -0.44
C ILE A 36 -6.52 5.11 -1.58
N TYR A 37 -5.31 4.61 -1.82
CA TYR A 37 -5.05 3.56 -2.79
C TYR A 37 -5.19 2.18 -2.16
N VAL A 38 -4.47 1.92 -1.10
CA VAL A 38 -4.59 0.73 -0.24
C VAL A 38 -4.39 1.13 1.21
N GLY A 39 -4.91 0.34 2.12
CA GLY A 39 -4.73 0.54 3.56
C GLY A 39 -4.31 -0.73 4.26
N ILE A 40 -3.81 -0.57 5.48
CA ILE A 40 -3.54 -1.67 6.39
C ILE A 40 -4.27 -1.43 7.69
N ASN A 41 -5.00 -2.44 8.15
CA ASN A 41 -5.60 -2.47 9.47
C ASN A 41 -4.90 -3.52 10.32
N ASN A 42 -4.53 -3.14 11.53
CA ASN A 42 -4.15 -4.10 12.56
C ASN A 42 -5.42 -4.45 13.34
N ASN A 43 -5.92 -5.66 13.14
CA ASN A 43 -7.08 -6.15 13.89
C ASN A 43 -6.74 -6.26 15.37
N ARG A 44 -7.71 -6.00 16.27
CA ARG A 44 -7.57 -6.14 17.72
C ARG A 44 -7.05 -7.52 18.17
N ASN A 45 -7.17 -8.52 17.31
CA ASN A 45 -6.69 -9.90 17.54
C ASN A 45 -5.28 -10.15 16.98
N GLY A 46 -4.48 -9.11 16.70
CA GLY A 46 -3.09 -9.20 16.28
C GLY A 46 -2.86 -9.49 14.78
N GLY A 47 -3.92 -9.65 14.01
CA GLY A 47 -3.79 -9.86 12.55
C GLY A 47 -3.66 -8.55 11.80
N ARG A 48 -2.68 -8.46 10.93
CA ARG A 48 -2.43 -7.34 10.01
C ARG A 48 -2.99 -7.69 8.64
N SER A 49 -3.62 -6.77 7.93
CA SER A 49 -4.06 -7.05 6.55
C SER A 49 -4.11 -5.81 5.69
N TRP A 50 -3.58 -5.92 4.48
CA TRP A 50 -3.79 -4.95 3.42
C TRP A 50 -5.21 -5.08 2.89
N PHE A 51 -5.87 -3.97 2.67
CA PHE A 51 -7.20 -3.93 2.07
C PHE A 51 -7.24 -2.87 0.97
N ALA A 52 -8.08 -3.14 -0.04
CA ALA A 52 -8.44 -2.14 -1.03
C ALA A 52 -9.72 -1.43 -0.55
N PRO A 53 -9.77 -0.09 -0.58
CA PRO A 53 -10.99 0.64 -0.27
C PRO A 53 -12.14 0.17 -1.17
N ASN A 54 -13.33 0.02 -0.60
CA ASN A 54 -14.55 -0.28 -1.34
C ASN A 54 -15.06 0.96 -2.11
N GLN A 55 -16.13 0.82 -2.88
CA GLN A 55 -16.70 1.91 -3.70
C GLN A 55 -17.06 3.17 -2.91
N CYS A 56 -17.38 3.03 -1.62
CA CYS A 56 -17.67 4.16 -0.75
C CYS A 56 -16.38 4.83 -0.28
N SER A 57 -15.50 4.08 0.38
CA SER A 57 -14.27 4.61 0.96
C SER A 57 -13.24 5.09 -0.08
N GLN A 58 -13.34 4.65 -1.34
CA GLN A 58 -12.56 5.19 -2.47
C GLN A 58 -12.77 6.69 -2.72
N LYS A 59 -13.91 7.23 -2.28
CA LYS A 59 -14.24 8.66 -2.43
C LYS A 59 -13.52 9.51 -1.39
N SER A 60 -12.93 8.88 -0.37
CA SER A 60 -12.22 9.58 0.70
C SER A 60 -10.97 10.26 0.18
N VAL A 61 -10.76 11.50 0.59
CA VAL A 61 -9.68 12.34 0.09
C VAL A 61 -9.09 13.21 1.20
N TRP A 62 -7.78 13.26 1.24
CA TRP A 62 -6.99 14.20 2.02
C TRP A 62 -6.59 15.36 1.11
N ARG A 63 -7.20 16.54 1.30
CA ARG A 63 -6.80 17.76 0.57
C ARG A 63 -5.85 18.54 1.45
N ILE A 64 -4.60 18.59 1.04
CA ILE A 64 -3.53 19.29 1.74
C ILE A 64 -3.25 20.58 0.99
N SER A 65 -3.26 21.71 1.68
CA SER A 65 -2.96 23.02 1.10
C SER A 65 -2.39 23.97 2.15
N GLY A 66 -1.15 24.40 1.95
CA GLY A 66 -0.43 25.25 2.90
C GLY A 66 -0.33 24.59 4.28
N ASN A 67 -0.95 25.18 5.29
CA ASN A 67 -0.98 24.67 6.67
C ASN A 67 -2.32 24.00 7.04
N ARG A 68 -3.15 23.68 6.06
CA ARG A 68 -4.49 23.07 6.29
C ARG A 68 -4.63 21.73 5.61
N ILE A 69 -5.34 20.85 6.29
CA ILE A 69 -5.81 19.56 5.76
C ILE A 69 -7.34 19.54 5.84
N HIS A 70 -7.99 19.29 4.72
CA HIS A 70 -9.41 18.97 4.66
C HIS A 70 -9.53 17.49 4.34
N TYR A 71 -9.95 16.68 5.32
CA TYR A 71 -10.15 15.26 5.17
C TYR A 71 -11.63 14.95 5.02
N ASP A 72 -12.03 14.57 3.81
CA ASP A 72 -13.32 13.99 3.53
C ASP A 72 -13.20 12.47 3.57
N TRP A 73 -13.96 11.83 4.45
CA TRP A 73 -14.02 10.39 4.51
C TRP A 73 -15.45 9.88 4.41
N TYR A 74 -15.58 8.76 3.74
CA TYR A 74 -16.87 8.16 3.45
C TYR A 74 -17.03 6.89 4.28
N ASP A 75 -18.12 6.81 5.01
CA ASP A 75 -18.47 5.73 5.93
C ASP A 75 -19.72 5.01 5.44
N ASP A 76 -19.68 3.68 5.35
CA ASP A 76 -20.78 2.83 4.90
C ASP A 76 -21.18 1.77 5.94
N ARG A 77 -20.76 1.93 7.19
CA ARG A 77 -21.02 0.95 8.27
C ARG A 77 -22.48 0.71 8.55
N ASP A 78 -23.35 1.64 8.23
CA ASP A 78 -24.82 1.51 8.33
C ASP A 78 -25.49 1.11 7.00
N GLY A 79 -24.72 0.68 6.01
CA GLY A 79 -25.22 0.31 4.68
C GLY A 79 -25.43 1.48 3.73
N THR A 80 -25.20 2.73 4.18
CA THR A 80 -25.31 3.92 3.34
C THR A 80 -23.95 4.63 3.28
N CYS A 81 -23.53 5.05 2.07
CA CYS A 81 -22.30 5.77 1.88
C CYS A 81 -22.45 7.24 2.32
N LYS A 82 -22.00 7.57 3.52
CA LYS A 82 -22.13 8.92 4.11
C LYS A 82 -20.79 9.64 4.12
N LEU A 83 -20.81 10.89 3.65
CA LEU A 83 -19.68 11.81 3.77
C LEU A 83 -19.59 12.33 5.20
N LYS A 84 -18.37 12.32 5.74
CA LYS A 84 -17.96 13.03 6.94
C LYS A 84 -16.72 13.85 6.63
N SER A 85 -16.65 15.07 7.14
CA SER A 85 -15.53 15.98 6.90
C SER A 85 -14.91 16.41 8.21
N THR A 86 -13.60 16.54 8.23
CA THR A 86 -12.84 17.14 9.33
C THR A 86 -11.79 18.05 8.74
N TYR A 87 -11.66 19.25 9.31
CA TYR A 87 -10.68 20.24 8.90
C TYR A 87 -9.63 20.36 9.98
N TYR A 88 -8.36 20.39 9.56
CA TYR A 88 -7.22 20.51 10.46
C TYR A 88 -6.35 21.71 10.07
N GLU A 89 -5.84 22.37 11.08
CA GLU A 89 -4.60 23.14 10.97
C GLU A 89 -3.46 22.22 11.36
N TYR A 90 -2.35 22.26 10.64
CA TYR A 90 -1.24 21.35 10.91
C TYR A 90 0.13 22.02 10.75
N THR A 91 1.11 21.39 11.39
CA THR A 91 2.52 21.57 11.10
C THR A 91 3.12 20.25 10.71
N ALA A 92 4.02 20.26 9.72
CA ALA A 92 4.75 19.08 9.27
C ALA A 92 6.20 19.17 9.73
N ASN A 93 6.63 18.27 10.58
CA ASN A 93 8.00 18.25 11.09
C ASN A 93 8.48 16.81 11.29
N ASN A 94 9.68 16.51 10.80
CA ASN A 94 10.34 15.20 10.99
C ASN A 94 9.44 13.98 10.69
N GLY A 95 8.63 14.04 9.62
CA GLY A 95 7.74 12.95 9.25
C GLY A 95 6.48 12.82 10.10
N VAL A 96 6.12 13.88 10.84
CA VAL A 96 4.90 13.93 11.66
C VAL A 96 4.06 15.13 11.25
N PHE A 97 2.77 14.89 11.00
CA PHE A 97 1.74 15.93 11.01
C PHE A 97 1.22 16.10 12.43
N ASP A 98 1.54 17.21 13.07
CA ASP A 98 0.89 17.64 14.30
C ASP A 98 -0.32 18.49 13.94
N MET A 99 -1.51 17.97 14.25
CA MET A 99 -2.76 18.51 13.75
C MET A 99 -3.67 18.94 14.92
N ILE A 100 -4.38 20.05 14.73
CA ILE A 100 -5.48 20.46 15.57
C ILE A 100 -6.74 20.59 14.71
N VAL A 101 -7.85 20.03 15.20
CA VAL A 101 -9.14 20.20 14.52
C VAL A 101 -9.52 21.66 14.53
N ALA A 102 -9.66 22.24 13.33
CA ALA A 102 -9.87 23.66 13.13
C ALA A 102 -11.22 24.15 13.67
N ALA A 103 -11.32 25.44 13.97
CA ALA A 103 -12.52 26.06 14.53
C ALA A 103 -13.74 25.99 13.59
N ASP A 104 -13.51 25.94 12.29
CA ASP A 104 -14.53 25.80 11.26
C ASP A 104 -14.89 24.32 10.91
N SER A 105 -14.24 23.35 11.58
CA SER A 105 -14.58 21.94 11.42
C SER A 105 -16.00 21.63 11.92
N PRO A 106 -16.72 20.71 11.27
CA PRO A 106 -18.09 20.33 11.70
C PRO A 106 -18.13 19.74 13.12
N SER A 107 -17.09 19.05 13.55
CA SER A 107 -17.01 18.36 14.84
C SER A 107 -15.61 18.38 15.43
N ASP A 108 -15.49 17.99 16.71
CA ASP A 108 -14.22 17.76 17.44
C ASP A 108 -13.26 18.95 17.49
N ARG A 109 -13.75 20.19 17.37
CA ARG A 109 -12.96 21.42 17.33
C ARG A 109 -11.95 21.50 18.48
N GLY A 110 -10.73 21.88 18.15
CA GLY A 110 -9.64 22.03 19.11
C GLY A 110 -8.99 20.70 19.56
N LYS A 111 -9.53 19.56 19.14
CA LYS A 111 -8.92 18.24 19.43
C LYS A 111 -7.58 18.12 18.70
N ARG A 112 -6.57 17.64 19.40
CA ARG A 112 -5.23 17.41 18.84
C ARG A 112 -5.03 15.96 18.47
N THR A 113 -4.29 15.74 17.38
CA THR A 113 -3.86 14.40 16.93
C THR A 113 -2.57 14.51 16.15
N SER A 114 -1.79 13.43 16.11
CA SER A 114 -0.57 13.36 15.32
C SER A 114 -0.62 12.15 14.42
N ILE A 115 -0.19 12.32 13.18
CA ILE A 115 -0.11 11.26 12.17
C ILE A 115 1.31 11.23 11.63
N ASN A 116 1.95 10.05 11.63
CA ASN A 116 3.22 9.89 10.95
C ASN A 116 3.00 9.90 9.44
N TYR A 117 3.84 10.63 8.71
CA TYR A 117 3.83 10.61 7.26
C TYR A 117 5.22 10.35 6.70
N ARG A 118 5.28 9.76 5.52
CA ARG A 118 6.50 9.65 4.71
C ARG A 118 6.15 9.55 3.23
N MET A 119 7.07 10.00 2.39
CA MET A 119 6.99 9.77 0.94
C MET A 119 7.81 8.53 0.58
N ILE A 120 7.26 7.69 -0.30
CA ILE A 120 8.00 6.61 -0.97
C ILE A 120 7.75 6.79 -2.47
N GLY A 121 8.77 7.24 -3.21
CA GLY A 121 8.56 7.71 -4.57
C GLY A 121 7.52 8.85 -4.58
N LYS A 122 6.44 8.65 -5.31
CA LYS A 122 5.34 9.64 -5.41
C LYS A 122 4.14 9.30 -4.51
N GLU A 123 4.22 8.25 -3.69
CA GLU A 123 3.16 7.83 -2.78
C GLU A 123 3.32 8.49 -1.40
N LEU A 124 2.22 8.98 -0.84
CA LEU A 124 2.17 9.46 0.54
C LEU A 124 1.68 8.35 1.45
N ILE A 125 2.48 8.01 2.44
CA ILE A 125 2.15 7.00 3.45
C ILE A 125 1.77 7.73 4.73
N LEU A 126 0.55 7.50 5.21
CA LEU A 126 0.08 7.98 6.51
C LEU A 126 -0.05 6.81 7.49
N SER A 127 0.38 6.99 8.73
CA SER A 127 0.27 5.96 9.77
C SER A 127 -0.07 6.58 11.12
N TRP A 128 -1.02 5.97 11.83
CA TRP A 128 -1.41 6.39 13.19
C TRP A 128 -1.78 5.20 14.06
N LYS A 129 -1.68 5.39 15.37
CA LYS A 129 -2.01 4.38 16.38
C LYS A 129 -3.41 4.59 16.92
N GLY A 130 -4.05 3.48 17.32
CA GLY A 130 -5.30 3.53 18.08
C GLY A 130 -6.52 4.01 17.29
N GLY A 131 -6.56 3.82 15.97
CA GLY A 131 -7.77 4.00 15.17
C GLY A 131 -8.90 3.05 15.58
N SER A 132 -10.07 3.20 14.97
CA SER A 132 -11.25 2.36 15.28
C SER A 132 -10.99 0.87 15.10
N TYR A 133 -9.99 0.52 14.29
CA TYR A 133 -9.58 -0.86 13.97
C TYR A 133 -8.13 -1.17 14.41
N GLY A 134 -7.60 -0.43 15.41
CA GLY A 134 -6.22 -0.56 15.86
C GLY A 134 -5.28 0.43 15.15
N ASP A 135 -4.03 0.03 14.95
CA ASP A 135 -3.07 0.85 14.20
C ASP A 135 -3.38 0.79 12.72
N GLU A 136 -3.44 1.94 12.08
CA GLU A 136 -3.81 2.07 10.67
C GLU A 136 -2.64 2.65 9.87
N THR A 137 -2.53 2.20 8.62
CA THR A 137 -1.63 2.79 7.61
C THR A 137 -2.40 2.94 6.31
N GLN A 138 -2.28 4.08 5.67
CA GLN A 138 -2.85 4.35 4.35
C GLN A 138 -1.72 4.68 3.38
N VAL A 139 -1.76 4.09 2.19
CA VAL A 139 -0.96 4.47 1.04
C VAL A 139 -1.85 5.31 0.14
N LEU A 140 -1.44 6.52 -0.13
CA LEU A 140 -2.23 7.51 -0.84
C LEU A 140 -1.58 7.85 -2.18
N HIS A 141 -2.41 7.95 -3.21
CA HIS A 141 -2.05 8.42 -4.53
C HIS A 141 -2.57 9.83 -4.76
N LYS A 142 -1.73 10.71 -5.28
CA LYS A 142 -2.09 12.09 -5.61
C LYS A 142 -2.85 12.14 -6.92
N LYS A 143 -3.91 12.94 -6.98
CA LYS A 143 -4.68 13.16 -8.19
C LYS A 143 -3.80 13.75 -9.30
N GLY A 144 -3.91 13.20 -10.51
CA GLY A 144 -3.18 13.68 -11.69
C GLY A 144 -1.72 13.27 -11.76
N VAL A 145 -1.23 12.45 -10.83
CA VAL A 145 0.13 11.89 -10.88
C VAL A 145 0.11 10.53 -11.57
N ASP A 146 1.08 10.30 -12.47
CA ASP A 146 1.28 9.00 -13.09
C ASP A 146 2.04 8.07 -12.13
N TYR A 147 1.50 6.89 -11.88
CA TYR A 147 2.05 5.80 -11.07
C TYR A 147 2.48 4.59 -11.91
N GLY A 148 2.61 4.74 -13.22
CA GLY A 148 3.03 3.67 -14.14
C GLY A 148 4.44 3.12 -13.86
N TYR A 149 5.24 3.80 -13.03
CA TYR A 149 6.56 3.34 -12.59
C TYR A 149 6.49 2.25 -11.48
N LEU A 150 5.35 2.08 -10.82
CA LEU A 150 5.19 1.06 -9.78
C LEU A 150 5.26 -0.34 -10.38
N ASP A 151 5.74 -1.29 -9.58
CA ASP A 151 5.75 -2.69 -9.98
C ASP A 151 4.33 -3.15 -10.35
N PRO A 152 4.15 -3.94 -11.42
CA PRO A 152 2.85 -4.45 -11.84
C PRO A 152 2.04 -5.11 -10.72
N LEU A 153 2.72 -5.75 -9.74
CA LEU A 153 2.05 -6.40 -8.61
C LEU A 153 1.27 -5.40 -7.73
N VAL A 154 1.74 -4.15 -7.63
CA VAL A 154 1.08 -3.13 -6.81
C VAL A 154 -0.34 -2.89 -7.31
N GLY A 155 -1.31 -3.05 -6.42
CA GLY A 155 -2.72 -2.90 -6.73
C GLY A 155 -3.64 -3.85 -5.99
N TYR A 156 -4.88 -3.88 -6.45
CA TYR A 156 -5.91 -4.80 -6.01
C TYR A 156 -6.28 -5.75 -7.14
N TRP A 157 -6.19 -7.04 -6.86
CA TRP A 157 -6.41 -8.14 -7.77
C TRP A 157 -7.52 -9.04 -7.26
N ARG A 158 -8.46 -9.41 -8.11
CA ARG A 158 -9.58 -10.29 -7.76
C ARG A 158 -9.46 -11.59 -8.51
N LEU A 159 -9.58 -12.71 -7.80
CA LEU A 159 -9.61 -14.04 -8.38
C LEU A 159 -10.79 -14.18 -9.35
N THR A 160 -10.52 -14.74 -10.54
CA THR A 160 -11.52 -14.99 -11.58
C THR A 160 -11.67 -16.47 -11.90
N LYS A 161 -10.57 -17.22 -11.83
CA LYS A 161 -10.57 -18.68 -12.02
C LYS A 161 -9.41 -19.33 -11.29
N ALA A 162 -9.55 -20.58 -10.98
CA ALA A 162 -8.49 -21.44 -10.44
C ALA A 162 -8.43 -22.74 -11.27
N SER A 163 -7.24 -23.32 -11.42
CA SER A 163 -7.06 -24.66 -11.97
C SER A 163 -6.15 -25.50 -11.09
N VAL A 164 -6.45 -26.80 -11.00
CA VAL A 164 -5.60 -27.81 -10.35
C VAL A 164 -5.53 -29.00 -11.30
N GLY A 165 -4.32 -29.31 -11.76
CA GLY A 165 -4.14 -30.29 -12.83
C GLY A 165 -4.93 -29.89 -14.10
N SER A 166 -5.82 -30.77 -14.59
CA SER A 166 -6.67 -30.50 -15.76
C SER A 166 -8.01 -29.83 -15.43
N THR A 167 -8.36 -29.69 -14.16
CA THR A 167 -9.65 -29.13 -13.73
C THR A 167 -9.55 -27.61 -13.59
N THR A 168 -10.46 -26.89 -14.25
CA THR A 168 -10.59 -25.45 -14.15
C THR A 168 -11.94 -25.08 -13.56
N VAL A 169 -11.95 -24.18 -12.57
CA VAL A 169 -13.15 -23.67 -11.91
C VAL A 169 -13.15 -22.14 -12.03
N PHE A 170 -14.28 -21.58 -12.45
CA PHE A 170 -14.49 -20.13 -12.49
C PHE A 170 -15.13 -19.67 -11.18
N VAL A 171 -14.70 -18.49 -10.73
CA VAL A 171 -15.30 -17.84 -9.55
C VAL A 171 -16.71 -17.38 -9.90
N LYS A 172 -17.68 -17.79 -9.10
CA LYS A 172 -19.06 -17.33 -9.21
C LYS A 172 -19.50 -16.62 -7.93
N PRO A 173 -20.41 -15.64 -8.04
CA PRO A 173 -20.99 -14.98 -6.87
C PRO A 173 -21.59 -16.01 -5.90
N ASN A 174 -21.38 -15.79 -4.61
CA ASN A 174 -21.91 -16.60 -3.50
C ASN A 174 -21.39 -18.06 -3.42
N GLU A 175 -20.42 -18.45 -4.24
CA GLU A 175 -19.71 -19.72 -4.10
C GLU A 175 -18.52 -19.58 -3.14
N CYS A 176 -18.04 -20.71 -2.62
CA CYS A 176 -16.92 -20.74 -1.69
C CYS A 176 -15.62 -20.25 -2.34
N LEU A 177 -15.40 -20.50 -3.62
CA LEU A 177 -14.19 -20.07 -4.31
C LEU A 177 -14.20 -18.55 -4.49
N TYR A 178 -13.32 -17.87 -3.76
CA TYR A 178 -13.10 -16.43 -3.83
C TYR A 178 -11.67 -16.12 -3.45
N GLY A 179 -11.09 -15.06 -3.99
CA GLY A 179 -9.75 -14.66 -3.61
C GLY A 179 -9.41 -13.25 -4.04
N SER A 180 -8.42 -12.69 -3.37
CA SER A 180 -7.82 -11.42 -3.75
C SER A 180 -6.36 -11.34 -3.37
N VAL A 181 -5.62 -10.54 -4.12
CA VAL A 181 -4.28 -10.07 -3.76
C VAL A 181 -4.36 -8.55 -3.63
N VAL A 182 -3.91 -8.02 -2.51
CA VAL A 182 -3.77 -6.58 -2.27
C VAL A 182 -2.30 -6.30 -2.01
N ALA A 183 -1.66 -5.58 -2.90
CA ALA A 183 -0.25 -5.25 -2.80
C ALA A 183 -0.01 -3.74 -2.82
N SER A 184 0.95 -3.30 -2.03
CA SER A 184 1.50 -1.96 -1.99
C SER A 184 3.02 -2.03 -1.98
N VAL A 185 3.70 -0.91 -2.06
CA VAL A 185 5.16 -0.83 -1.90
C VAL A 185 5.66 -1.31 -0.52
N LEU A 186 4.77 -1.44 0.46
CA LEU A 186 5.10 -1.85 1.83
C LEU A 186 4.86 -3.33 2.10
N GLY A 187 4.03 -3.99 1.30
CA GLY A 187 3.68 -5.39 1.54
C GLY A 187 2.47 -5.85 0.74
N LEU A 188 2.12 -7.12 0.87
CA LEU A 188 0.97 -7.72 0.21
C LEU A 188 0.19 -8.62 1.17
N THR A 189 -1.11 -8.77 0.87
CA THR A 189 -1.98 -9.77 1.48
C THR A 189 -2.54 -10.65 0.38
N ILE A 190 -2.44 -11.96 0.56
CA ILE A 190 -3.14 -12.96 -0.25
C ILE A 190 -4.29 -13.49 0.59
N TYR A 191 -5.49 -13.37 0.07
CA TYR A 191 -6.71 -13.87 0.69
C TYR A 191 -7.37 -14.88 -0.25
N LEU A 192 -7.64 -16.09 0.25
CA LEU A 192 -8.29 -17.14 -0.49
C LEU A 192 -9.39 -17.81 0.35
N ASN A 193 -10.54 -18.03 -0.26
CA ASN A 193 -11.56 -18.96 0.19
C ASN A 193 -11.63 -20.10 -0.82
N TYR A 194 -11.64 -21.32 -0.35
CA TYR A 194 -11.74 -22.48 -1.21
C TYR A 194 -12.47 -23.64 -0.50
N PRO A 195 -13.12 -24.53 -1.26
CA PRO A 195 -13.78 -25.69 -0.70
C PRO A 195 -12.75 -26.75 -0.32
N GLU A 196 -12.79 -27.20 0.95
CA GLU A 196 -11.98 -28.30 1.45
C GLU A 196 -12.83 -29.18 2.36
N ASN A 197 -12.90 -30.49 2.07
CA ASN A 197 -13.69 -31.47 2.83
C ASN A 197 -15.15 -31.03 3.10
N GLY A 198 -15.79 -30.44 2.07
CA GLY A 198 -17.19 -29.99 2.15
C GLY A 198 -17.39 -28.70 2.95
N ARG A 199 -16.31 -28.03 3.39
CA ARG A 199 -16.34 -26.75 4.12
C ARG A 199 -15.64 -25.66 3.31
N CYS A 200 -16.01 -24.42 3.56
CA CYS A 200 -15.31 -23.28 2.99
C CYS A 200 -14.18 -22.86 3.95
N VAL A 201 -12.96 -23.11 3.52
CA VAL A 201 -11.75 -22.71 4.26
C VAL A 201 -11.36 -21.30 3.82
N LYS A 202 -11.00 -20.47 4.79
CA LYS A 202 -10.55 -19.10 4.58
C LYS A 202 -9.11 -18.97 5.01
N THR A 203 -8.26 -18.56 4.10
CA THR A 203 -6.86 -18.26 4.39
C THR A 203 -6.58 -16.78 4.13
N ARG A 204 -5.71 -16.22 4.93
CA ARG A 204 -5.19 -14.88 4.77
C ARG A 204 -3.74 -14.87 5.23
N THR A 205 -2.86 -14.55 4.32
CA THR A 205 -1.43 -14.45 4.62
C THR A 205 -0.90 -13.08 4.20
N ASN A 206 -0.13 -12.47 5.06
CA ASN A 206 0.50 -11.17 4.85
C ASN A 206 1.99 -11.36 4.71
N PHE A 207 2.58 -10.60 3.80
CA PHE A 207 4.00 -10.63 3.50
C PHE A 207 4.55 -9.21 3.39
N THR A 208 5.77 -9.02 3.85
CA THR A 208 6.66 -8.04 3.22
C THR A 208 7.22 -8.68 1.97
N TRP A 209 7.32 -7.96 0.87
CA TRP A 209 7.75 -8.54 -0.40
C TRP A 209 8.81 -7.69 -1.09
N LYS A 210 9.57 -8.32 -1.98
CA LYS A 210 10.52 -7.67 -2.86
C LYS A 210 10.56 -8.39 -4.20
N LYS A 211 11.13 -7.70 -5.20
CA LYS A 211 11.43 -8.27 -6.52
C LYS A 211 12.91 -8.11 -6.80
N GLU A 212 13.58 -9.20 -7.10
CA GLU A 212 14.98 -9.22 -7.46
C GLU A 212 15.18 -10.11 -8.71
N GLY A 213 15.83 -9.58 -9.74
CA GLY A 213 16.08 -10.34 -10.99
C GLY A 213 14.84 -10.90 -11.66
N GLY A 214 13.67 -10.24 -11.50
CA GLY A 214 12.39 -10.72 -12.03
C GLY A 214 11.62 -11.67 -11.11
N THR A 215 12.23 -12.13 -10.02
CA THR A 215 11.62 -13.07 -9.07
C THR A 215 11.00 -12.31 -7.90
N TYR A 216 9.76 -12.65 -7.56
CA TYR A 216 9.05 -12.15 -6.38
C TYR A 216 9.34 -13.06 -5.19
N SER A 217 9.66 -12.47 -4.06
CA SER A 217 9.83 -13.18 -2.79
C SER A 217 9.19 -12.39 -1.65
N GLY A 218 8.86 -13.08 -0.57
CA GLY A 218 8.28 -12.43 0.59
C GLY A 218 8.65 -13.12 1.89
N VAL A 219 8.44 -12.40 2.99
CA VAL A 219 8.55 -12.92 4.34
C VAL A 219 7.19 -12.75 5.01
N SER A 220 6.60 -13.85 5.47
CA SER A 220 5.33 -13.84 6.17
C SER A 220 5.45 -13.23 7.57
N GLU A 221 4.31 -12.94 8.20
CA GLU A 221 4.29 -12.48 9.61
C GLU A 221 4.87 -13.50 10.59
N SER A 222 4.86 -14.79 10.23
CA SER A 222 5.51 -15.87 11.00
C SER A 222 7.02 -15.99 10.76
N GLY A 223 7.58 -15.19 9.84
CA GLY A 223 8.99 -15.22 9.48
C GLY A 223 9.33 -16.24 8.38
N GLU A 224 8.34 -16.89 7.79
CA GLU A 224 8.54 -17.83 6.69
C GLU A 224 8.93 -17.09 5.40
N HIS A 225 9.99 -17.55 4.75
CA HIS A 225 10.46 -17.04 3.46
C HIS A 225 9.80 -17.81 2.32
N VAL A 226 9.18 -17.09 1.40
CA VAL A 226 8.44 -17.66 0.26
C VAL A 226 8.95 -17.03 -1.03
N THR A 227 9.11 -17.85 -2.07
CA THR A 227 9.28 -17.38 -3.44
C THR A 227 7.95 -17.57 -4.17
N PHE A 228 7.47 -16.51 -4.82
CA PHE A 228 6.20 -16.53 -5.53
C PHE A 228 6.42 -16.80 -7.02
N ASP A 229 5.79 -17.81 -7.56
CA ASP A 229 5.66 -17.98 -9.01
C ASP A 229 4.50 -17.09 -9.51
N MET A 230 4.85 -15.84 -9.81
CA MET A 230 3.92 -14.80 -10.27
C MET A 230 4.32 -14.31 -11.65
N ASN A 231 3.35 -14.30 -12.57
CA ASN A 231 3.51 -13.78 -13.92
C ASN A 231 2.35 -12.83 -14.27
N PHE A 232 2.59 -11.94 -15.21
CA PHE A 232 1.58 -10.97 -15.66
C PHE A 232 1.31 -11.14 -17.15
N GLU A 233 0.04 -11.06 -17.51
CA GLU A 233 -0.46 -11.12 -18.88
C GLU A 233 -1.38 -9.92 -19.17
N ASN A 234 -1.78 -9.78 -20.45
CA ASN A 234 -2.74 -8.77 -20.88
C ASN A 234 -2.35 -7.35 -20.45
N ASN A 235 -1.12 -6.93 -20.76
CA ASN A 235 -0.58 -5.62 -20.34
C ASN A 235 -0.69 -5.40 -18.84
N ASN A 236 -0.30 -6.37 -18.04
CA ASN A 236 -0.36 -6.34 -16.58
C ASN A 236 -1.78 -6.20 -16.00
N GLN A 237 -2.80 -6.66 -16.74
CA GLN A 237 -4.19 -6.68 -16.24
C GLN A 237 -4.58 -8.04 -15.65
N THR A 238 -3.78 -9.09 -15.89
CA THR A 238 -3.97 -10.43 -15.35
C THR A 238 -2.73 -10.85 -14.59
N LEU A 239 -2.88 -11.17 -13.30
CA LEU A 239 -1.86 -11.81 -12.45
C LEU A 239 -2.13 -13.32 -12.43
N ILE A 240 -1.11 -14.11 -12.75
CA ILE A 240 -1.11 -15.56 -12.64
C ILE A 240 -0.20 -15.93 -11.48
N TYR A 241 -0.75 -16.62 -10.49
CA TYR A 241 -0.02 -17.17 -9.36
C TYR A 241 -0.06 -18.70 -9.40
N ARG A 242 1.09 -19.33 -9.25
CA ARG A 242 1.21 -20.80 -9.25
C ARG A 242 1.81 -21.30 -7.96
N GLU A 243 1.30 -22.42 -7.50
CA GLU A 243 1.76 -23.06 -6.27
C GLU A 243 1.65 -24.59 -6.41
N ASN A 244 2.69 -25.30 -5.97
CA ASN A 244 2.64 -26.75 -5.88
C ASN A 244 1.86 -27.17 -4.63
N THR A 245 0.79 -27.91 -4.82
CA THR A 245 -0.03 -28.45 -3.74
C THR A 245 0.05 -29.98 -3.71
N GLN A 246 -0.48 -30.62 -2.69
CA GLN A 246 -0.57 -32.08 -2.61
C GLN A 246 -1.41 -32.67 -3.76
N ASN A 247 -2.31 -31.89 -4.34
CA ASN A 247 -3.19 -32.28 -5.45
C ASN A 247 -2.63 -31.89 -6.83
N GLY A 248 -1.38 -31.47 -6.90
CA GLY A 248 -0.70 -31.01 -8.11
C GLY A 248 -0.53 -29.51 -8.20
N LEU A 249 -0.11 -29.02 -9.36
CA LEU A 249 0.10 -27.61 -9.61
C LEU A 249 -1.25 -26.86 -9.59
N MET A 250 -1.41 -25.97 -8.63
CA MET A 250 -2.51 -25.01 -8.58
C MET A 250 -2.12 -23.76 -9.35
N THR A 251 -3.00 -23.26 -10.20
CA THR A 251 -2.84 -21.97 -10.88
C THR A 251 -4.04 -21.08 -10.62
N LEU A 252 -3.80 -19.91 -10.10
CA LEU A 252 -4.80 -18.90 -9.79
C LEU A 252 -4.67 -17.72 -10.74
N TYR A 253 -5.78 -17.25 -11.28
CA TYR A 253 -5.84 -16.13 -12.21
C TYR A 253 -6.62 -14.99 -11.59
N PHE A 254 -5.97 -13.84 -11.46
CA PHE A 254 -6.57 -12.66 -10.89
C PHE A 254 -6.61 -11.55 -11.94
N ASN A 255 -7.70 -10.82 -11.99
CA ASN A 255 -7.79 -9.60 -12.79
C ASN A 255 -7.54 -8.39 -11.92
N LYS A 256 -6.82 -7.42 -12.47
CA LYS A 256 -6.58 -6.14 -11.82
C LYS A 256 -7.89 -5.38 -11.70
N VAL A 257 -8.17 -4.89 -10.51
CA VAL A 257 -9.36 -4.08 -10.23
C VAL A 257 -8.98 -2.60 -10.25
N ARG A 258 -7.72 -2.30 -9.84
CA ARG A 258 -7.10 -0.98 -9.88
C ARG A 258 -5.61 -1.05 -9.51
#